data_125072fd0718a31707c64d2849e6297e
#
_entry.id   125072fd0718a31707c64d2849e6297e
#
_cell.length_a   1.000
_cell.length_b   1.000
_cell.length_c   1.000
_cell.angle_alpha   90.00
_cell.angle_beta   90.00
_cell.angle_gamma   90.00
#
_symmetry.space_group_name_H-M   'P 1'
#
loop_
_entity.id
_entity.type
_entity.pdbx_description
1 polymer ?
#
loop_
_entity_poly.entity_id
_entity_poly.type
_entity_poly.pdbx_seq_one_letter_code
_entity_poly.pdbx_strand_id
1 'polypeptide(L)'
;MKRFAQLWLKDIDERRYAMTRIGFALLLLFQFIHLFPYRKTILSNTGITDSTAAQIGFHELTGGTSISLFNYFQSSSQVTVILITAIIASLTLALGKWARTSLFICFFVQLSLIHRAPSSTTGWDLILTNIGFILLISPLGNQWNPRNLLQQWSKTNINHKAPQYGLVLIQIQVFIIYWQTVTQKLGDQYWAKGESITYFLLSHHGRFTGSWPVSWHELFDKINYLILIIELAIPVLLWIRNTRKLGLWIGIGLHLSIAILGINLALFSLTMIMSYLAFVDPWPEPLKLKGSTK
;
A
#
# COMPACT_ATOMS: atom_id res chain seq x y z
N MET A 1 1.00 -18.72 26.03
CA MET A 1 -0.31 -18.14 25.66
C MET A 1 -0.46 -16.66 26.01
N LYS A 2 -0.20 -16.19 27.24
CA LYS A 2 -0.39 -14.76 27.63
C LYS A 2 0.39 -13.75 26.74
N ARG A 3 1.65 -14.00 26.39
CA ARG A 3 2.45 -13.10 25.52
C ARG A 3 1.91 -13.03 24.08
N PHE A 4 1.42 -14.15 23.55
CA PHE A 4 0.81 -14.20 22.22
C PHE A 4 -0.52 -13.41 22.20
N ALA A 5 -1.38 -13.60 23.17
CA ALA A 5 -2.62 -12.81 23.29
C ALA A 5 -2.35 -11.30 23.42
N GLN A 6 -1.28 -10.90 24.14
CA GLN A 6 -0.87 -9.50 24.26
C GLN A 6 -0.42 -8.89 22.91
N LEU A 7 0.24 -9.68 22.04
CA LEU A 7 0.62 -9.23 20.70
C LEU A 7 -0.58 -8.88 19.83
N TRP A 8 -1.70 -9.61 19.99
CA TRP A 8 -2.88 -9.46 19.12
C TRP A 8 -3.98 -8.57 19.73
N LEU A 9 -4.19 -8.68 21.03
CA LEU A 9 -5.35 -8.10 21.72
C LEU A 9 -4.99 -6.91 22.62
N LYS A 10 -3.74 -6.45 22.59
CA LYS A 10 -3.36 -5.26 23.35
C LYS A 10 -4.14 -4.06 22.81
N ASP A 11 -4.74 -3.31 23.74
CA ASP A 11 -5.40 -2.06 23.39
C ASP A 11 -4.39 -0.98 23.01
N ILE A 12 -4.65 -0.37 21.88
CA ILE A 12 -3.88 0.75 21.33
C ILE A 12 -4.78 1.93 21.03
N ASP A 13 -4.18 3.09 20.81
CA ASP A 13 -4.89 4.30 20.40
C ASP A 13 -5.55 4.11 19.02
N GLU A 14 -6.87 4.30 18.96
CA GLU A 14 -7.68 4.10 17.75
C GLU A 14 -7.30 5.06 16.61
N ARG A 15 -6.64 6.20 16.91
CA ARG A 15 -6.13 7.12 15.88
C ARG A 15 -5.19 6.44 14.88
N ARG A 16 -4.46 5.40 15.29
CA ARG A 16 -3.59 4.62 14.40
C ARG A 16 -4.38 3.94 13.29
N TYR A 17 -5.55 3.39 13.61
CA TYR A 17 -6.46 2.84 12.60
C TYR A 17 -7.03 3.93 11.70
N ALA A 18 -7.40 5.06 12.28
CA ALA A 18 -7.91 6.20 11.50
C ALA A 18 -6.87 6.70 10.48
N MET A 19 -5.60 6.82 10.87
CA MET A 19 -4.52 7.19 9.93
C MET A 19 -4.38 6.19 8.79
N THR A 20 -4.30 4.91 9.12
CA THR A 20 -4.17 3.84 8.11
C THR A 20 -5.37 3.82 7.17
N ARG A 21 -6.61 3.95 7.70
CA ARG A 21 -7.82 4.07 6.91
C ARG A 21 -7.81 5.28 5.98
N ILE A 22 -7.43 6.45 6.50
CA ILE A 22 -7.37 7.69 5.70
C ILE A 22 -6.33 7.55 4.60
N GLY A 23 -5.11 7.09 4.92
CA GLY A 23 -4.07 6.86 3.93
C GLY A 23 -4.50 5.88 2.84
N PHE A 24 -5.11 4.75 3.23
CA PHE A 24 -5.67 3.77 2.31
C PHE A 24 -6.77 4.35 1.41
N ALA A 25 -7.70 5.10 1.99
CA ALA A 25 -8.78 5.74 1.26
C ALA A 25 -8.28 6.76 0.23
N LEU A 26 -7.24 7.54 0.57
CA LEU A 26 -6.64 8.51 -0.35
C LEU A 26 -5.91 7.83 -1.52
N LEU A 27 -5.25 6.70 -1.29
CA LEU A 27 -4.63 5.92 -2.36
C LEU A 27 -5.67 5.34 -3.32
N LEU A 28 -6.75 4.77 -2.80
CA LEU A 28 -7.84 4.27 -3.63
C LEU A 28 -8.53 5.40 -4.40
N LEU A 29 -8.76 6.54 -3.75
CA LEU A 29 -9.31 7.72 -4.41
C LEU A 29 -8.43 8.16 -5.58
N PHE A 30 -7.12 8.25 -5.37
CA PHE A 30 -6.17 8.59 -6.43
C PHE A 30 -6.20 7.56 -7.56
N GLN A 31 -6.20 6.27 -7.25
CA GLN A 31 -6.25 5.20 -8.24
C GLN A 31 -7.54 5.26 -9.07
N PHE A 32 -8.71 5.40 -8.44
CA PHE A 32 -9.99 5.44 -9.15
C PHE A 32 -10.13 6.71 -10.01
N ILE A 33 -9.64 7.86 -9.54
CA ILE A 33 -9.60 9.10 -10.34
C ILE A 33 -8.64 8.95 -11.51
N HIS A 34 -7.45 8.38 -11.29
CA HIS A 34 -6.46 8.15 -12.36
C HIS A 34 -6.99 7.18 -13.43
N LEU A 35 -7.71 6.14 -13.04
CA LEU A 35 -8.31 5.17 -13.94
C LEU A 35 -9.54 5.73 -14.69
N PHE A 36 -10.21 6.73 -14.13
CA PHE A 36 -11.49 7.21 -14.64
C PHE A 36 -11.49 7.64 -16.13
N PRO A 37 -10.48 8.35 -16.66
CA PRO A 37 -10.39 8.66 -18.10
C PRO A 37 -10.37 7.41 -18.98
N TYR A 38 -9.71 6.34 -18.53
CA TYR A 38 -9.47 5.11 -19.28
C TYR A 38 -10.54 4.02 -19.06
N ARG A 39 -11.57 4.29 -18.23
CA ARG A 39 -12.55 3.31 -17.78
C ARG A 39 -13.28 2.56 -18.90
N LYS A 40 -13.61 3.27 -19.99
CA LYS A 40 -14.32 2.68 -21.14
C LYS A 40 -13.38 1.73 -21.89
N THR A 41 -12.15 2.13 -22.08
CA THR A 41 -11.15 1.39 -22.84
C THR A 41 -10.68 0.12 -22.10
N ILE A 42 -10.57 0.18 -20.77
CA ILE A 42 -10.02 -0.92 -19.98
C ILE A 42 -11.12 -1.85 -19.42
N LEU A 43 -12.26 -1.28 -19.01
CA LEU A 43 -13.24 -2.00 -18.18
C LEU A 43 -14.54 -2.38 -18.91
N SER A 44 -14.92 -1.67 -20.00
CA SER A 44 -16.14 -1.99 -20.74
C SER A 44 -15.92 -3.07 -21.80
N ASN A 45 -16.99 -3.72 -22.25
CA ASN A 45 -16.92 -4.70 -23.34
C ASN A 45 -16.64 -4.08 -24.71
N THR A 46 -16.75 -2.75 -24.85
CA THR A 46 -16.38 -2.01 -26.06
C THR A 46 -14.91 -1.54 -26.02
N GLY A 47 -14.15 -1.96 -25.01
CA GLY A 47 -12.75 -1.60 -24.83
C GLY A 47 -11.77 -2.56 -25.51
N ILE A 48 -10.53 -2.59 -25.00
CA ILE A 48 -9.43 -3.42 -25.54
C ILE A 48 -9.74 -4.91 -25.38
N THR A 49 -10.35 -5.29 -24.24
CA THR A 49 -10.65 -6.68 -23.91
C THR A 49 -12.10 -6.78 -23.48
N ASP A 50 -12.85 -7.72 -24.01
CA ASP A 50 -14.19 -8.04 -23.52
C ASP A 50 -14.14 -8.85 -22.22
N SER A 51 -15.30 -9.08 -21.59
CA SER A 51 -15.36 -9.80 -20.32
C SER A 51 -14.96 -11.28 -20.45
N THR A 52 -15.20 -11.91 -21.59
CA THR A 52 -14.87 -13.31 -21.83
C THR A 52 -13.38 -13.51 -21.94
N ALA A 53 -12.72 -12.68 -22.77
CA ALA A 53 -11.26 -12.68 -22.89
C ALA A 53 -10.56 -12.34 -21.57
N ALA A 54 -11.12 -11.42 -20.78
CA ALA A 54 -10.59 -11.11 -19.45
C ALA A 54 -10.70 -12.30 -18.47
N GLN A 55 -11.80 -13.05 -18.50
CA GLN A 55 -11.97 -14.24 -17.66
C GLN A 55 -11.02 -15.37 -18.06
N ILE A 56 -10.84 -15.59 -19.37
CA ILE A 56 -9.87 -16.56 -19.90
C ILE A 56 -8.45 -16.17 -19.47
N GLY A 57 -8.03 -14.92 -19.71
CA GLY A 57 -6.72 -14.44 -19.33
C GLY A 57 -6.47 -14.51 -17.82
N PHE A 58 -7.47 -14.24 -16.99
CA PHE A 58 -7.35 -14.42 -15.54
C PHE A 58 -7.15 -15.89 -15.17
N HIS A 59 -7.90 -16.79 -15.79
CA HIS A 59 -7.75 -18.24 -15.57
C HIS A 59 -6.37 -18.75 -15.99
N GLU A 60 -5.90 -18.34 -17.16
CA GLU A 60 -4.57 -18.73 -17.67
C GLU A 60 -3.42 -18.26 -16.77
N LEU A 61 -3.54 -17.03 -16.22
CA LEU A 61 -2.49 -16.45 -15.36
C LEU A 61 -2.50 -17.00 -13.94
N THR A 62 -3.66 -17.37 -13.40
CA THR A 62 -3.83 -17.68 -11.97
C THR A 62 -4.33 -19.08 -11.69
N GLY A 63 -4.85 -19.80 -12.67
CA GLY A 63 -5.59 -21.07 -12.50
C GLY A 63 -6.95 -20.89 -11.81
N GLY A 64 -7.34 -19.65 -11.47
CA GLY A 64 -8.54 -19.35 -10.70
C GLY A 64 -9.74 -18.88 -11.54
N THR A 65 -10.86 -18.64 -10.87
CA THR A 65 -12.07 -18.09 -11.49
C THR A 65 -12.12 -16.58 -11.27
N SER A 66 -12.37 -15.82 -12.33
CA SER A 66 -12.52 -14.38 -12.27
C SER A 66 -13.82 -13.96 -11.59
N ILE A 67 -13.73 -13.26 -10.47
CA ILE A 67 -14.86 -12.66 -9.74
C ILE A 67 -14.77 -11.14 -9.88
N SER A 68 -15.47 -10.56 -10.86
CA SER A 68 -15.44 -9.14 -11.14
C SER A 68 -16.83 -8.58 -11.37
N LEU A 69 -17.13 -7.42 -10.80
CA LEU A 69 -18.34 -6.66 -11.11
C LEU A 69 -18.43 -6.34 -12.60
N PHE A 70 -17.29 -6.10 -13.25
CA PHE A 70 -17.20 -5.77 -14.67
C PHE A 70 -17.46 -6.96 -15.60
N ASN A 71 -17.58 -8.18 -15.08
CA ASN A 71 -18.07 -9.33 -15.84
C ASN A 71 -19.58 -9.29 -16.03
N TYR A 72 -20.30 -8.61 -15.14
CA TYR A 72 -21.76 -8.48 -15.14
C TYR A 72 -22.21 -7.11 -15.65
N PHE A 73 -21.50 -6.05 -15.27
CA PHE A 73 -21.79 -4.66 -15.61
C PHE A 73 -20.83 -4.18 -16.70
N GLN A 74 -21.14 -4.46 -17.95
CA GLN A 74 -20.21 -4.37 -19.07
C GLN A 74 -20.35 -3.11 -19.92
N SER A 75 -21.48 -2.39 -19.82
CA SER A 75 -21.68 -1.18 -20.61
C SER A 75 -20.86 0.01 -20.09
N SER A 76 -20.47 0.91 -20.98
CA SER A 76 -19.71 2.11 -20.62
C SER A 76 -20.37 2.97 -19.54
N SER A 77 -21.72 3.01 -19.51
CA SER A 77 -22.47 3.74 -18.49
C SER A 77 -22.41 3.04 -17.14
N GLN A 78 -22.59 1.72 -17.09
CA GLN A 78 -22.50 0.92 -15.86
C GLN A 78 -21.09 1.01 -15.22
N VAL A 79 -20.05 0.85 -16.04
CA VAL A 79 -18.65 1.03 -15.59
C VAL A 79 -18.43 2.42 -15.02
N THR A 80 -18.98 3.46 -15.66
CA THR A 80 -18.89 4.84 -15.16
C THR A 80 -19.56 4.99 -13.79
N VAL A 81 -20.75 4.44 -13.60
CA VAL A 81 -21.48 4.47 -12.31
C VAL A 81 -20.69 3.75 -11.22
N ILE A 82 -20.16 2.56 -11.51
CA ILE A 82 -19.34 1.81 -10.53
C ILE A 82 -18.14 2.62 -10.08
N LEU A 83 -17.39 3.24 -10.99
CA LEU A 83 -16.21 4.03 -10.63
C LEU A 83 -16.57 5.33 -9.88
N ILE A 84 -17.65 6.02 -10.25
CA ILE A 84 -18.15 7.18 -9.49
C ILE A 84 -18.52 6.74 -8.07
N THR A 85 -19.21 5.62 -7.91
CA THR A 85 -19.55 5.06 -6.61
C THR A 85 -18.31 4.75 -5.79
N ALA A 86 -17.27 4.17 -6.41
CA ALA A 86 -15.99 3.90 -5.75
C ALA A 86 -15.26 5.18 -5.32
N ILE A 87 -15.27 6.23 -6.14
CA ILE A 87 -14.71 7.55 -5.82
C ILE A 87 -15.43 8.16 -4.60
N ILE A 88 -16.77 8.16 -4.60
CA ILE A 88 -17.59 8.67 -3.49
C ILE A 88 -17.34 7.82 -2.23
N ALA A 89 -17.29 6.49 -2.37
CA ALA A 89 -16.97 5.58 -1.26
C ALA A 89 -15.57 5.84 -0.67
N SER A 90 -14.58 6.12 -1.50
CA SER A 90 -13.23 6.47 -1.02
C SER A 90 -13.23 7.78 -0.22
N LEU A 91 -13.96 8.80 -0.67
CA LEU A 91 -14.11 10.07 0.06
C LEU A 91 -14.82 9.87 1.40
N THR A 92 -15.93 9.13 1.43
CA THR A 92 -16.68 8.85 2.67
C THR A 92 -15.88 7.97 3.63
N LEU A 93 -15.08 7.03 3.10
CA LEU A 93 -14.13 6.23 3.87
C LEU A 93 -13.07 7.12 4.54
N ALA A 94 -12.46 8.05 3.80
CA ALA A 94 -11.49 9.00 4.36
C ALA A 94 -12.10 9.84 5.49
N LEU A 95 -13.33 10.29 5.32
CA LEU A 95 -14.06 11.07 6.33
C LEU A 95 -14.53 10.24 7.53
N GLY A 96 -14.46 8.93 7.48
CA GLY A 96 -14.96 8.03 8.53
C GLY A 96 -16.47 7.85 8.55
N LYS A 97 -17.20 8.39 7.56
CA LYS A 97 -18.64 8.24 7.43
C LYS A 97 -18.97 6.91 6.74
N TRP A 98 -19.86 6.11 7.36
CA TRP A 98 -20.21 4.76 6.86
C TRP A 98 -18.98 3.92 6.48
N ALA A 99 -17.89 4.06 7.26
CA ALA A 99 -16.56 3.62 6.88
C ALA A 99 -16.52 2.12 6.51
N ARG A 100 -17.30 1.26 7.19
CA ARG A 100 -17.34 -0.18 6.88
C ARG A 100 -17.98 -0.44 5.51
N THR A 101 -19.11 0.17 5.22
CA THR A 101 -19.81 0.05 3.92
C THR A 101 -18.96 0.65 2.79
N SER A 102 -18.38 1.82 3.03
CA SER A 102 -17.49 2.48 2.07
C SER A 102 -16.26 1.63 1.75
N LEU A 103 -15.65 1.03 2.78
CA LEU A 103 -14.51 0.13 2.63
C LEU A 103 -14.88 -1.12 1.84
N PHE A 104 -16.05 -1.70 2.12
CA PHE A 104 -16.57 -2.86 1.40
C PHE A 104 -16.71 -2.56 -0.10
N ILE A 105 -17.35 -1.43 -0.45
CA ILE A 105 -17.49 -0.98 -1.85
C ILE A 105 -16.11 -0.82 -2.50
N CYS A 106 -15.21 -0.08 -1.86
CA CYS A 106 -13.86 0.15 -2.38
C CYS A 106 -13.10 -1.16 -2.59
N PHE A 107 -13.16 -2.08 -1.62
CA PHE A 107 -12.48 -3.38 -1.69
C PHE A 107 -12.99 -4.23 -2.85
N PHE A 108 -14.32 -4.33 -3.01
CA PHE A 108 -14.91 -5.13 -4.10
C PHE A 108 -14.65 -4.53 -5.49
N VAL A 109 -14.64 -3.19 -5.60
CA VAL A 109 -14.26 -2.55 -6.87
C VAL A 109 -12.78 -2.78 -7.16
N GLN A 110 -11.88 -2.64 -6.16
CA GLN A 110 -10.46 -2.92 -6.32
C GLN A 110 -10.20 -4.39 -6.72
N LEU A 111 -10.85 -5.34 -6.05
CA LEU A 111 -10.77 -6.75 -6.40
C LEU A 111 -11.26 -6.99 -7.84
N SER A 112 -12.37 -6.33 -8.22
CA SER A 112 -12.93 -6.43 -9.57
C SER A 112 -12.01 -5.88 -10.66
N LEU A 113 -11.20 -4.83 -10.36
CA LEU A 113 -10.20 -4.30 -11.28
C LEU A 113 -9.10 -5.32 -11.58
N ILE A 114 -8.57 -5.97 -10.53
CA ILE A 114 -7.54 -7.01 -10.66
C ILE A 114 -8.05 -8.18 -11.52
N HIS A 115 -9.28 -8.63 -11.26
CA HIS A 115 -9.87 -9.75 -11.99
C HIS A 115 -10.29 -9.39 -13.42
N ARG A 116 -10.57 -8.11 -13.70
CA ARG A 116 -10.98 -7.63 -15.02
C ARG A 116 -9.82 -7.35 -15.95
N ALA A 117 -8.67 -6.93 -15.40
CA ALA A 117 -7.50 -6.55 -16.18
C ALA A 117 -6.22 -7.18 -15.57
N PRO A 118 -6.12 -8.53 -15.54
CA PRO A 118 -5.04 -9.24 -14.85
C PRO A 118 -3.66 -8.90 -15.43
N SER A 119 -3.55 -8.70 -16.73
CA SER A 119 -2.29 -8.29 -17.38
C SER A 119 -1.82 -6.87 -17.03
N SER A 120 -2.71 -6.03 -16.50
CA SER A 120 -2.39 -4.69 -16.02
C SER A 120 -2.20 -4.62 -14.52
N THR A 121 -2.41 -5.74 -13.81
CA THR A 121 -2.27 -5.81 -12.35
C THR A 121 -0.81 -5.72 -11.96
N THR A 122 -0.53 -4.88 -10.99
CA THR A 122 0.81 -4.60 -10.51
C THR A 122 0.93 -4.91 -9.02
N GLY A 123 2.15 -4.86 -8.49
CA GLY A 123 2.39 -5.13 -7.06
C GLY A 123 1.56 -4.25 -6.13
N TRP A 124 1.30 -2.98 -6.49
CA TRP A 124 0.50 -2.10 -5.62
C TRP A 124 -0.96 -2.55 -5.52
N ASP A 125 -1.55 -3.06 -6.61
CA ASP A 125 -2.94 -3.53 -6.62
C ASP A 125 -3.14 -4.68 -5.63
N LEU A 126 -2.18 -5.62 -5.60
CA LEU A 126 -2.19 -6.75 -4.67
C LEU A 126 -2.01 -6.27 -3.22
N ILE A 127 -1.10 -5.33 -2.98
CA ILE A 127 -0.88 -4.76 -1.63
C ILE A 127 -2.13 -4.04 -1.14
N LEU A 128 -2.75 -3.20 -1.98
CA LEU A 128 -3.99 -2.49 -1.64
C LEU A 128 -5.13 -3.47 -1.36
N THR A 129 -5.27 -4.53 -2.16
CA THR A 129 -6.31 -5.55 -1.92
C THR A 129 -6.09 -6.26 -0.59
N ASN A 130 -4.86 -6.68 -0.29
CA ASN A 130 -4.54 -7.34 0.98
C ASN A 130 -4.79 -6.41 2.19
N ILE A 131 -4.33 -5.16 2.12
CA ILE A 131 -4.59 -4.17 3.18
C ILE A 131 -6.09 -3.89 3.31
N GLY A 132 -6.82 -3.78 2.20
CA GLY A 132 -8.26 -3.62 2.18
C GLY A 132 -8.98 -4.75 2.90
N PHE A 133 -8.59 -6.00 2.65
CA PHE A 133 -9.11 -7.16 3.35
C PHE A 133 -8.82 -7.12 4.86
N ILE A 134 -7.58 -6.81 5.25
CA ILE A 134 -7.21 -6.70 6.65
C ILE A 134 -8.04 -5.60 7.35
N LEU A 135 -8.22 -4.46 6.70
CA LEU A 135 -9.04 -3.37 7.24
C LEU A 135 -10.52 -3.73 7.35
N LEU A 136 -11.06 -4.58 6.43
CA LEU A 136 -12.46 -5.05 6.53
C LEU A 136 -12.74 -5.81 7.83
N ILE A 137 -11.77 -6.51 8.36
CA ILE A 137 -11.91 -7.28 9.61
C ILE A 137 -11.35 -6.53 10.83
N SER A 138 -10.81 -5.31 10.66
CA SER A 138 -10.14 -4.53 11.71
C SER A 138 -11.01 -3.39 12.22
N PRO A 139 -10.73 -2.81 13.39
CA PRO A 139 -11.24 -1.50 13.77
C PRO A 139 -10.83 -0.44 12.73
N LEU A 140 -11.67 0.57 12.52
CA LEU A 140 -11.45 1.59 11.50
C LEU A 140 -11.23 3.01 12.06
N GLY A 141 -11.37 3.22 13.35
CA GLY A 141 -11.27 4.55 13.95
C GLY A 141 -12.31 5.52 13.37
N ASN A 142 -13.57 5.11 13.23
CA ASN A 142 -14.60 5.81 12.47
C ASN A 142 -14.92 7.22 12.99
N GLN A 143 -14.74 7.47 14.29
CA GLN A 143 -14.97 8.76 14.94
C GLN A 143 -13.90 9.82 14.57
N TRP A 144 -12.79 9.38 13.97
CA TRP A 144 -11.70 10.26 13.58
C TRP A 144 -11.79 10.60 12.09
N ASN A 145 -12.25 11.82 11.79
CA ASN A 145 -12.06 12.39 10.45
C ASN A 145 -10.69 13.10 10.36
N PRO A 146 -10.21 13.46 9.15
CA PRO A 146 -8.90 14.09 8.99
C PRO A 146 -8.71 15.35 9.85
N ARG A 147 -9.74 16.20 9.98
CA ARG A 147 -9.68 17.43 10.79
C ARG A 147 -9.51 17.12 12.28
N ASN A 148 -10.34 16.24 12.82
CA ASN A 148 -10.27 15.88 14.23
C ASN A 148 -8.95 15.17 14.56
N LEU A 149 -8.46 14.34 13.65
CA LEU A 149 -7.20 13.64 13.79
C LEU A 149 -6.03 14.63 13.88
N LEU A 150 -5.96 15.64 13.00
CA LEU A 150 -4.92 16.66 13.02
C LEU A 150 -5.00 17.54 14.29
N GLN A 151 -6.19 17.99 14.67
CA GLN A 151 -6.39 18.86 15.84
C GLN A 151 -6.09 18.17 17.17
N GLN A 152 -6.28 16.87 17.25
CA GLN A 152 -6.16 16.12 18.50
C GLN A 152 -4.96 15.15 18.50
N TRP A 153 -4.09 15.24 17.49
CA TRP A 153 -2.93 14.35 17.35
C TRP A 153 -2.01 14.39 18.57
N SER A 154 -1.78 15.57 19.11
CA SER A 154 -0.89 15.80 20.26
C SER A 154 -1.55 15.58 21.62
N LYS A 155 -2.87 15.32 21.70
CA LYS A 155 -3.55 15.09 22.97
C LYS A 155 -3.24 13.70 23.51
N THR A 156 -2.79 13.62 24.76
CA THR A 156 -2.35 12.39 25.41
C THR A 156 -3.48 11.58 26.06
N ASN A 157 -4.60 12.22 26.46
CA ASN A 157 -5.72 11.57 27.13
C ASN A 157 -6.88 11.32 26.16
N ILE A 158 -6.79 10.24 25.38
CA ILE A 158 -7.87 9.82 24.50
C ILE A 158 -8.40 8.48 25.01
N ASN A 159 -9.70 8.47 25.35
CA ASN A 159 -10.39 7.29 25.90
C ASN A 159 -10.74 6.22 24.85
N HIS A 160 -10.37 6.45 23.57
CA HIS A 160 -10.73 5.55 22.48
C HIS A 160 -9.61 4.58 22.18
N LYS A 161 -9.81 3.34 22.59
CA LYS A 161 -8.86 2.23 22.41
C LYS A 161 -9.47 1.16 21.52
N ALA A 162 -8.61 0.48 20.77
CA ALA A 162 -8.98 -0.64 19.92
C ALA A 162 -7.91 -1.73 19.98
N PRO A 163 -8.25 -3.02 19.81
CA PRO A 163 -7.27 -4.10 19.78
C PRO A 163 -6.35 -3.96 18.58
N GLN A 164 -5.06 -4.24 18.76
CA GLN A 164 -4.04 -3.93 17.75
C GLN A 164 -3.91 -4.94 16.60
N TYR A 165 -4.66 -6.04 16.60
CA TYR A 165 -4.46 -7.17 15.67
C TYR A 165 -4.43 -6.76 14.20
N GLY A 166 -5.29 -5.84 13.77
CA GLY A 166 -5.33 -5.39 12.37
C GLY A 166 -4.05 -4.68 11.94
N LEU A 167 -3.48 -3.82 12.81
CA LEU A 167 -2.19 -3.19 12.50
C LEU A 167 -1.04 -4.20 12.52
N VAL A 168 -1.08 -5.19 13.41
CA VAL A 168 -0.09 -6.29 13.43
C VAL A 168 -0.15 -7.09 12.13
N LEU A 169 -1.35 -7.38 11.61
CA LEU A 169 -1.50 -8.05 10.31
C LEU A 169 -0.89 -7.22 9.16
N ILE A 170 -1.10 -5.90 9.14
CA ILE A 170 -0.46 -5.02 8.15
C ILE A 170 1.07 -5.02 8.32
N GLN A 171 1.58 -4.99 9.55
CA GLN A 171 3.01 -5.08 9.84
C GLN A 171 3.62 -6.40 9.33
N ILE A 172 2.92 -7.52 9.53
CA ILE A 172 3.31 -8.83 9.00
C ILE A 172 3.30 -8.81 7.47
N GLN A 173 2.26 -8.21 6.86
CA GLN A 173 2.18 -8.07 5.41
C GLN A 173 3.39 -7.29 4.85
N VAL A 174 3.79 -6.20 5.48
CA VAL A 174 4.99 -5.44 5.10
C VAL A 174 6.25 -6.31 5.20
N PHE A 175 6.39 -7.08 6.28
CA PHE A 175 7.51 -8.01 6.43
C PHE A 175 7.56 -9.05 5.30
N ILE A 176 6.42 -9.66 4.98
CA ILE A 176 6.30 -10.67 3.92
C ILE A 176 6.65 -10.07 2.55
N ILE A 177 6.18 -8.84 2.26
CA ILE A 177 6.48 -8.16 0.98
C ILE A 177 7.99 -8.01 0.81
N TYR A 178 8.69 -7.45 1.79
CA TYR A 178 10.15 -7.28 1.71
C TYR A 178 10.88 -8.61 1.60
N TRP A 179 10.50 -9.58 2.43
CA TRP A 179 11.09 -10.91 2.40
C TRP A 179 10.94 -11.57 1.01
N GLN A 180 9.72 -11.57 0.47
CA GLN A 180 9.43 -12.15 -0.83
C GLN A 180 10.19 -11.41 -1.94
N THR A 181 10.22 -10.07 -1.90
CA THR A 181 10.92 -9.26 -2.89
C THR A 181 12.42 -9.56 -2.90
N VAL A 182 13.05 -9.64 -1.72
CA VAL A 182 14.49 -9.98 -1.62
C VAL A 182 14.77 -11.40 -2.10
N THR A 183 13.94 -12.39 -1.71
CA THR A 183 14.13 -13.78 -2.17
C THR A 183 13.99 -13.92 -3.67
N GLN A 184 13.03 -13.22 -4.30
CA GLN A 184 12.89 -13.19 -5.76
C GLN A 184 14.11 -12.55 -6.44
N LYS A 185 14.60 -11.42 -5.90
CA LYS A 185 15.78 -10.73 -6.43
C LYS A 185 17.05 -11.57 -6.32
N LEU A 186 17.23 -12.30 -5.22
CA LEU A 186 18.37 -13.21 -5.06
C LEU A 186 18.34 -14.39 -6.04
N GLY A 187 17.18 -14.79 -6.54
CA GLY A 187 17.00 -15.80 -7.58
C GLY A 187 17.14 -15.25 -9.01
N ASP A 188 17.19 -13.94 -9.19
CA ASP A 188 17.30 -13.29 -10.48
C ASP A 188 18.78 -13.04 -10.86
N GLN A 189 19.16 -13.42 -12.09
CA GLN A 189 20.56 -13.36 -12.53
C GLN A 189 21.11 -11.92 -12.60
N TYR A 190 20.28 -10.92 -12.92
CA TYR A 190 20.74 -9.54 -13.02
C TYR A 190 20.99 -8.93 -11.65
N TRP A 191 20.15 -9.27 -10.66
CA TRP A 191 20.39 -8.90 -9.26
C TRP A 191 21.63 -9.61 -8.69
N ALA A 192 21.82 -10.89 -9.02
CA ALA A 192 22.97 -11.66 -8.56
C ALA A 192 24.29 -11.13 -9.13
N LYS A 193 24.30 -10.62 -10.35
CA LYS A 193 25.47 -10.02 -11.00
C LYS A 193 25.69 -8.54 -10.66
N GLY A 194 24.76 -7.87 -9.98
CA GLY A 194 24.83 -6.44 -9.67
C GLY A 194 24.27 -5.52 -10.76
N GLU A 195 23.78 -6.05 -11.86
CA GLU A 195 23.43 -5.29 -13.06
C GLU A 195 22.02 -4.69 -13.05
N SER A 196 21.12 -5.11 -12.14
CA SER A 196 19.70 -4.74 -12.18
C SER A 196 19.45 -3.25 -12.11
N ILE A 197 20.22 -2.50 -11.31
CA ILE A 197 20.05 -1.04 -11.19
C ILE A 197 20.44 -0.35 -12.50
N THR A 198 21.51 -0.77 -13.13
CA THR A 198 21.91 -0.26 -14.45
C THR A 198 20.82 -0.51 -15.49
N TYR A 199 20.33 -1.75 -15.58
CA TYR A 199 19.24 -2.08 -16.50
C TYR A 199 17.96 -1.30 -16.20
N PHE A 200 17.59 -1.17 -14.95
CA PHE A 200 16.41 -0.39 -14.55
C PHE A 200 16.53 1.07 -15.00
N LEU A 201 17.65 1.73 -14.71
CA LEU A 201 17.86 3.14 -15.03
C LEU A 201 17.96 3.42 -16.53
N LEU A 202 18.48 2.47 -17.32
CA LEU A 202 18.63 2.59 -18.78
C LEU A 202 17.44 2.05 -19.57
N SER A 203 16.53 1.29 -18.95
CA SER A 203 15.34 0.72 -19.60
C SER A 203 14.20 1.74 -19.70
N HIS A 204 13.12 1.33 -20.38
CA HIS A 204 11.86 2.07 -20.43
C HIS A 204 11.16 2.23 -19.07
N HIS A 205 11.63 1.55 -18.04
CA HIS A 205 11.15 1.75 -16.64
C HIS A 205 11.83 2.92 -15.95
N GLY A 206 13.01 3.36 -16.42
CA GLY A 206 13.73 4.51 -15.89
C GLY A 206 13.23 5.82 -16.46
N ARG A 207 13.09 6.83 -15.60
CA ARG A 207 12.62 8.18 -16.01
C ARG A 207 13.68 9.00 -16.73
N PHE A 208 14.96 8.79 -16.44
CA PHE A 208 16.07 9.61 -16.90
C PHE A 208 17.09 8.78 -17.70
N THR A 209 16.62 7.95 -18.63
CA THR A 209 17.43 6.95 -19.34
C THR A 209 18.65 7.52 -20.07
N GLY A 210 18.59 8.76 -20.57
CA GLY A 210 19.69 9.41 -21.28
C GLY A 210 20.66 10.22 -20.40
N SER A 211 20.47 10.24 -19.10
CA SER A 211 21.18 11.17 -18.18
C SER A 211 22.32 10.52 -17.39
N TRP A 212 22.53 9.21 -17.53
CA TRP A 212 23.49 8.47 -16.72
C TRP A 212 24.82 8.27 -17.45
N PRO A 213 25.97 8.71 -16.88
CA PRO A 213 27.29 8.43 -17.45
C PRO A 213 27.61 6.92 -17.44
N VAL A 214 28.17 6.40 -18.51
CA VAL A 214 28.59 4.99 -18.60
C VAL A 214 29.60 4.63 -17.49
N SER A 215 30.45 5.57 -17.09
CA SER A 215 31.42 5.40 -16.01
C SER A 215 30.80 5.14 -14.63
N TRP A 216 29.49 5.34 -14.46
CA TRP A 216 28.79 5.08 -13.20
C TRP A 216 28.31 3.65 -13.03
N HIS A 217 28.56 2.77 -14.01
CA HIS A 217 28.15 1.37 -13.95
C HIS A 217 28.67 0.66 -12.68
N GLU A 218 29.95 0.79 -12.36
CA GLU A 218 30.52 0.21 -11.13
C GLU A 218 29.87 0.74 -9.84
N LEU A 219 29.43 2.01 -9.85
CA LEU A 219 28.70 2.58 -8.72
C LEU A 219 27.29 1.93 -8.62
N PHE A 220 26.61 1.74 -9.74
CA PHE A 220 25.30 1.13 -9.77
C PHE A 220 25.33 -0.34 -9.32
N ASP A 221 26.38 -1.08 -9.64
CA ASP A 221 26.60 -2.45 -9.16
C ASP A 221 26.67 -2.49 -7.62
N LYS A 222 27.44 -1.57 -7.02
CA LYS A 222 27.49 -1.45 -5.56
C LYS A 222 26.15 -1.04 -4.94
N ILE A 223 25.43 -0.11 -5.58
CA ILE A 223 24.09 0.31 -5.16
C ILE A 223 23.10 -0.85 -5.26
N ASN A 224 23.24 -1.73 -6.25
CA ASN A 224 22.41 -2.93 -6.40
C ASN A 224 22.43 -3.80 -5.13
N TYR A 225 23.61 -4.14 -4.63
CA TYR A 225 23.76 -4.92 -3.40
C TYR A 225 23.35 -4.13 -2.15
N LEU A 226 23.61 -2.82 -2.12
CA LEU A 226 23.18 -1.95 -1.02
C LEU A 226 21.65 -1.93 -0.91
N ILE A 227 20.93 -1.89 -2.03
CA ILE A 227 19.46 -1.94 -2.04
C ILE A 227 18.95 -3.27 -1.45
N LEU A 228 19.55 -4.41 -1.78
CA LEU A 228 19.17 -5.69 -1.20
C LEU A 228 19.36 -5.70 0.33
N ILE A 229 20.48 -5.16 0.81
CA ILE A 229 20.74 -5.03 2.25
C ILE A 229 19.70 -4.11 2.91
N ILE A 230 19.41 -2.98 2.30
CA ILE A 230 18.41 -2.01 2.79
C ILE A 230 17.02 -2.66 2.86
N GLU A 231 16.59 -3.35 1.80
CA GLU A 231 15.29 -4.02 1.77
C GLU A 231 15.17 -5.11 2.83
N LEU A 232 16.24 -5.85 3.09
CA LEU A 232 16.27 -6.84 4.17
C LEU A 232 16.26 -6.18 5.56
N ALA A 233 16.94 -5.05 5.72
CA ALA A 233 17.05 -4.35 6.99
C ALA A 233 15.75 -3.62 7.38
N ILE A 234 15.02 -3.01 6.43
CA ILE A 234 13.82 -2.21 6.70
C ILE A 234 12.81 -2.96 7.58
N PRO A 235 12.31 -4.17 7.24
CA PRO A 235 11.31 -4.84 8.06
C PRO A 235 11.82 -5.15 9.47
N VAL A 236 13.10 -5.51 9.64
CA VAL A 236 13.70 -5.75 10.95
C VAL A 236 13.74 -4.46 11.77
N LEU A 237 14.21 -3.35 11.18
CA LEU A 237 14.29 -2.05 11.85
C LEU A 237 12.90 -1.53 12.26
N LEU A 238 11.86 -1.76 11.43
CA LEU A 238 10.48 -1.37 11.72
C LEU A 238 9.89 -2.13 12.92
N TRP A 239 10.23 -3.40 13.09
CA TRP A 239 9.73 -4.21 14.20
C TRP A 239 10.39 -3.87 15.54
N ILE A 240 11.66 -3.49 15.54
CA ILE A 240 12.40 -3.13 16.75
C ILE A 240 12.07 -1.69 17.13
N ARG A 241 11.48 -1.48 18.31
CA ARG A 241 10.98 -0.17 18.76
C ARG A 241 12.06 0.92 18.72
N ASN A 242 13.28 0.61 19.12
CA ASN A 242 14.38 1.58 19.22
C ASN A 242 14.89 2.04 17.84
N THR A 243 14.83 1.17 16.83
CA THR A 243 15.31 1.44 15.47
C THR A 243 14.18 1.79 14.50
N ARG A 244 12.92 1.73 14.95
CA ARG A 244 11.75 1.95 14.10
C ARG A 244 11.78 3.26 13.33
N LYS A 245 12.19 4.36 13.98
CA LYS A 245 12.29 5.67 13.31
C LYS A 245 13.32 5.62 12.17
N LEU A 246 14.46 4.96 12.39
CA LEU A 246 15.47 4.77 11.35
C LEU A 246 14.90 3.94 10.19
N GLY A 247 14.21 2.82 10.49
CA GLY A 247 13.55 1.99 9.48
C GLY A 247 12.52 2.76 8.66
N LEU A 248 11.73 3.64 9.30
CA LEU A 248 10.76 4.51 8.61
C LEU A 248 11.46 5.47 7.65
N TRP A 249 12.53 6.17 8.08
CA TRP A 249 13.24 7.12 7.22
C TRP A 249 13.95 6.42 6.05
N ILE A 250 14.60 5.28 6.30
CA ILE A 250 15.25 4.50 5.23
C ILE A 250 14.20 3.98 4.24
N GLY A 251 13.09 3.44 4.74
CA GLY A 251 12.01 2.93 3.88
C GLY A 251 11.34 4.03 3.05
N ILE A 252 11.06 5.19 3.64
CA ILE A 252 10.53 6.35 2.92
C ILE A 252 11.53 6.81 1.86
N GLY A 253 12.82 6.93 2.21
CA GLY A 253 13.86 7.32 1.28
C GLY A 253 13.98 6.38 0.09
N LEU A 254 13.98 5.05 0.34
CA LEU A 254 13.98 4.03 -0.70
C LEU A 254 12.77 4.18 -1.64
N HIS A 255 11.57 4.27 -1.11
CA HIS A 255 10.37 4.36 -1.93
C HIS A 255 10.24 5.71 -2.65
N LEU A 256 10.69 6.81 -2.08
CA LEU A 256 10.76 8.09 -2.77
C LEU A 256 11.75 8.03 -3.94
N SER A 257 12.93 7.41 -3.77
CA SER A 257 13.87 7.22 -4.88
C SER A 257 13.27 6.39 -6.01
N ILE A 258 12.56 5.31 -5.69
CA ILE A 258 11.83 4.48 -6.69
C ILE A 258 10.77 5.33 -7.42
N ALA A 259 9.99 6.14 -6.72
CA ALA A 259 8.97 7.00 -7.31
C ALA A 259 9.55 8.07 -8.25
N ILE A 260 10.73 8.61 -7.91
CA ILE A 260 11.41 9.65 -8.67
C ILE A 260 12.11 9.05 -9.90
N LEU A 261 12.83 7.95 -9.71
CA LEU A 261 13.65 7.34 -10.76
C LEU A 261 12.85 6.46 -11.73
N GLY A 262 11.76 5.86 -11.25
CA GLY A 262 10.93 4.96 -12.07
C GLY A 262 9.72 5.63 -12.71
N ILE A 263 9.37 5.16 -13.90
CA ILE A 263 8.12 5.51 -14.56
C ILE A 263 7.01 4.61 -14.02
N ASN A 264 5.85 5.19 -13.71
CA ASN A 264 4.66 4.49 -13.21
C ASN A 264 4.83 3.73 -11.88
N LEU A 265 5.90 3.99 -11.12
CA LEU A 265 6.14 3.36 -9.81
C LEU A 265 5.71 4.22 -8.61
N ALA A 266 5.17 5.41 -8.86
CA ALA A 266 4.75 6.32 -7.79
C ALA A 266 3.64 5.73 -6.91
N LEU A 267 2.62 5.07 -7.49
CA LEU A 267 1.55 4.43 -6.70
C LEU A 267 2.07 3.27 -5.85
N PHE A 268 2.95 2.46 -6.38
CA PHE A 268 3.63 1.40 -5.61
C PHE A 268 4.36 1.99 -4.40
N SER A 269 5.17 3.00 -4.64
CA SER A 269 5.94 3.67 -3.60
C SER A 269 5.06 4.31 -2.53
N LEU A 270 4.00 5.02 -2.93
CA LEU A 270 3.04 5.61 -2.01
C LEU A 270 2.28 4.54 -1.20
N THR A 271 1.96 3.40 -1.81
CA THR A 271 1.30 2.28 -1.11
C THR A 271 2.20 1.69 -0.04
N MET A 272 3.49 1.51 -0.33
CA MET A 272 4.46 1.04 0.65
C MET A 272 4.66 2.06 1.78
N ILE A 273 4.82 3.35 1.47
CA ILE A 273 4.93 4.42 2.48
C ILE A 273 3.66 4.47 3.35
N MET A 274 2.47 4.35 2.75
CA MET A 274 1.21 4.30 3.50
C MET A 274 1.17 3.09 4.44
N SER A 275 1.65 1.93 4.03
CA SER A 275 1.66 0.74 4.88
C SER A 275 2.50 0.92 6.15
N TYR A 276 3.49 1.81 6.14
CA TYR A 276 4.28 2.17 7.33
C TYR A 276 3.48 2.91 8.39
N LEU A 277 2.30 3.46 8.08
CA LEU A 277 1.42 4.06 9.08
C LEU A 277 1.03 3.05 10.18
N ALA A 278 1.03 1.76 9.87
CA ALA A 278 0.82 0.71 10.85
C ALA A 278 1.92 0.64 11.94
N PHE A 279 3.09 1.23 11.70
CA PHE A 279 4.20 1.29 12.66
C PHE A 279 4.30 2.63 13.40
N VAL A 280 3.54 3.66 12.98
CA VAL A 280 3.59 4.99 13.59
C VAL A 280 2.75 5.00 14.86
N ASP A 281 3.36 5.37 15.98
CA ASP A 281 2.62 5.67 17.21
C ASP A 281 2.17 7.14 17.20
N PRO A 282 0.98 7.46 17.72
CA PRO A 282 0.61 8.84 18.00
C PRO A 282 1.69 9.49 18.87
N TRP A 283 1.93 10.78 18.66
CA TRP A 283 3.04 11.55 19.24
C TRP A 283 3.49 11.04 20.62
N PRO A 284 4.82 10.94 20.88
CA PRO A 284 5.32 10.41 22.15
C PRO A 284 4.72 11.17 23.33
N GLU A 285 4.46 10.47 24.44
CA GLU A 285 4.17 11.12 25.71
C GLU A 285 5.23 12.22 25.93
N PRO A 286 4.84 13.44 26.30
CA PRO A 286 5.81 14.45 26.69
C PRO A 286 6.77 13.80 27.67
N LEU A 287 8.07 13.93 27.45
CA LEU A 287 9.11 13.46 28.33
C LEU A 287 8.67 13.89 29.75
N LYS A 288 8.27 12.96 30.59
CA LYS A 288 8.13 13.22 32.01
C LYS A 288 9.54 13.60 32.47
N LEU A 289 9.81 14.89 32.53
CA LEU A 289 10.96 15.40 33.22
C LEU A 289 10.87 14.83 34.63
N LYS A 290 11.74 13.86 34.93
CA LYS A 290 11.96 13.39 36.30
C LYS A 290 12.39 14.60 37.10
N GLY A 291 11.45 15.18 37.86
CA GLY A 291 11.78 16.29 38.76
C GLY A 291 10.72 17.38 38.81
N SER A 292 9.47 17.07 39.07
CA SER A 292 8.58 18.02 39.78
C SER A 292 7.78 17.23 40.83
N THR A 293 8.45 16.85 41.85
CA THR A 293 7.84 16.72 43.18
C THR A 293 7.41 18.12 43.64
N LYS A 294 6.13 18.39 43.64
CA LYS A 294 5.45 19.26 44.60
C LYS A 294 4.20 18.57 45.09
#